data_a043efa8427658087b866dfaa906b153
#
_entry.id   a043efa8427658087b866dfaa906b153
#
_cell.length_a   1.000
_cell.length_b   1.000
_cell.length_c   1.000
_cell.angle_alpha   90.00
_cell.angle_beta   90.00
_cell.angle_gamma   90.00
#
_symmetry.space_group_name_H-M   'P 1'
#
loop_
_entity.id
_entity.type
_entity.pdbx_description
1 polymer ?
#
loop_
_entity_poly.entity_id
_entity_poly.type
_entity_poly.pdbx_seq_one_letter_code
_entity_poly.pdbx_strand_id
1 'polypeptide(L)'
;HAGVEKNFAYVGAYKTSASTKSVTGVAPMVSATRATFRTNAKGKGAGWGLIDIAALSAIQMLMLVEFATNNVQSAIGRGYCDSNSAALNVGSCNSVPNLTGRPSGTDGKTDVVWRGIEGLWGNVWEWVDGVNWNGGAYYVCNDPSKYADDTATNYTQLSFTGATSWSSSYITAEGLDTGNNAHVMLPSAAGSGSESTFQCDACW
;
A
#
# COMPACT_ATOMS: atom_id res chain seq x y z
N HIS A 1 2.16 17.37 0.66
CA HIS A 1 2.73 17.10 1.99
C HIS A 1 2.89 18.41 2.76
N ALA A 2 2.48 18.45 4.03
CA ALA A 2 2.53 19.63 4.90
C ALA A 2 1.94 20.91 4.25
N GLY A 3 0.90 20.77 3.46
CA GLY A 3 0.24 21.86 2.76
C GLY A 3 1.02 22.41 1.55
N VAL A 4 2.12 21.76 1.16
CA VAL A 4 2.91 22.16 -0.02
C VAL A 4 2.55 21.24 -1.19
N GLU A 5 2.03 21.85 -2.25
CA GLU A 5 1.81 21.18 -3.53
C GLU A 5 3.15 20.72 -4.14
N LYS A 6 3.14 19.52 -4.72
CA LYS A 6 4.28 18.95 -5.44
C LYS A 6 3.88 18.68 -6.88
N ASN A 7 4.70 19.09 -7.81
CA ASN A 7 4.46 18.83 -9.23
C ASN A 7 4.54 17.34 -9.57
N PHE A 8 5.33 16.57 -8.79
CA PHE A 8 5.51 15.14 -8.96
C PHE A 8 6.03 14.51 -7.66
N ALA A 9 5.80 13.21 -7.53
CA ALA A 9 6.42 12.33 -6.55
C ALA A 9 6.95 11.09 -7.26
N TYR A 10 8.01 10.50 -6.72
CA TYR A 10 8.58 9.25 -7.21
C TYR A 10 8.25 8.13 -6.24
N VAL A 11 7.82 7.00 -6.79
CA VAL A 11 7.61 5.75 -6.03
C VAL A 11 8.60 4.71 -6.53
N GLY A 12 9.16 3.91 -5.63
CA GLY A 12 10.05 2.81 -6.01
C GLY A 12 9.30 1.79 -6.88
N ALA A 13 9.92 1.34 -7.97
CA ALA A 13 9.35 0.33 -8.85
C ALA A 13 9.21 -1.04 -8.15
N TYR A 14 10.03 -1.32 -7.15
CA TYR A 14 10.06 -2.59 -6.42
C TYR A 14 10.08 -2.36 -4.91
N LYS A 15 9.58 -3.34 -4.17
CA LYS A 15 9.75 -3.41 -2.71
C LYS A 15 11.22 -3.33 -2.34
N THR A 16 11.54 -2.62 -1.27
CA THR A 16 12.93 -2.38 -0.85
C THR A 16 13.59 -3.67 -0.35
N SER A 17 14.79 -3.95 -0.85
CA SER A 17 15.64 -5.05 -0.39
C SER A 17 16.30 -4.78 0.96
N ALA A 18 16.93 -5.79 1.56
CA ALA A 18 17.71 -5.66 2.79
C ALA A 18 18.91 -4.68 2.65
N SER A 19 19.39 -4.45 1.42
CA SER A 19 20.39 -3.40 1.13
C SER A 19 19.79 -2.00 0.98
N THR A 20 18.52 -1.82 1.33
CA THR A 20 17.76 -0.57 1.24
C THR A 20 17.59 -0.02 -0.17
N LYS A 21 17.67 -0.87 -1.18
CA LYS A 21 17.52 -0.50 -2.60
C LYS A 21 16.26 -1.12 -3.19
N SER A 22 15.57 -0.36 -4.03
CA SER A 22 14.50 -0.83 -4.91
C SER A 22 15.14 -1.30 -6.22
N VAL A 23 15.50 -2.57 -6.29
CA VAL A 23 16.22 -3.18 -7.43
C VAL A 23 15.67 -4.55 -7.74
N THR A 24 15.69 -4.94 -9.01
CA THR A 24 15.24 -6.23 -9.50
C THR A 24 16.11 -7.41 -9.05
N GLY A 25 15.56 -8.61 -9.02
CA GLY A 25 16.28 -9.86 -8.81
C GLY A 25 16.62 -10.20 -7.36
N VAL A 26 16.12 -9.44 -6.40
CA VAL A 26 16.37 -9.64 -4.97
C VAL A 26 15.09 -9.78 -4.18
N ALA A 27 15.15 -10.48 -3.05
CA ALA A 27 14.02 -10.58 -2.15
C ALA A 27 13.75 -9.23 -1.44
N PRO A 28 12.48 -8.87 -1.22
CA PRO A 28 12.14 -7.71 -0.40
C PRO A 28 12.62 -7.92 1.05
N MET A 29 12.91 -6.83 1.73
CA MET A 29 13.24 -6.83 3.14
C MET A 29 12.02 -7.21 3.97
N VAL A 30 12.19 -8.14 4.89
CA VAL A 30 11.17 -8.60 5.84
C VAL A 30 11.70 -8.53 7.28
N SER A 31 10.82 -8.84 8.24
CA SER A 31 11.17 -8.95 9.68
C SER A 31 11.81 -7.69 10.26
N ALA A 32 11.36 -6.52 9.83
CA ALA A 32 11.79 -5.23 10.34
C ALA A 32 10.60 -4.35 10.72
N THR A 33 10.82 -3.43 11.65
CA THR A 33 9.79 -2.50 12.10
C THR A 33 9.60 -1.35 11.10
N ARG A 34 8.45 -0.68 11.16
CA ARG A 34 8.18 0.53 10.37
C ARG A 34 9.24 1.62 10.63
N ALA A 35 9.64 1.80 11.90
CA ALA A 35 10.70 2.73 12.26
C ALA A 35 12.04 2.41 11.58
N THR A 36 12.38 1.12 11.42
CA THR A 36 13.58 0.69 10.70
C THR A 36 13.50 1.06 9.22
N PHE A 37 12.39 0.76 8.56
CA PHE A 37 12.19 1.13 7.15
C PHE A 37 12.22 2.65 6.95
N ARG A 38 11.58 3.41 7.83
CA ARG A 38 11.61 4.89 7.80
C ARG A 38 13.02 5.44 7.93
N THR A 39 13.80 4.90 8.86
CA THR A 39 15.21 5.29 9.07
C THR A 39 16.05 4.97 7.83
N ASN A 40 15.90 3.79 7.26
CA ASN A 40 16.61 3.36 6.05
C ASN A 40 16.28 4.26 4.85
N ALA A 41 15.00 4.62 4.68
CA ALA A 41 14.59 5.51 3.60
C ALA A 41 15.16 6.92 3.79
N LYS A 42 15.02 7.50 4.97
CA LYS A 42 15.58 8.82 5.31
C LYS A 42 17.11 8.88 5.19
N GLY A 43 17.79 7.78 5.43
CA GLY A 43 19.24 7.65 5.25
C GLY A 43 19.73 7.82 3.83
N LYS A 44 18.83 7.81 2.83
CA LYS A 44 19.18 8.09 1.42
C LYS A 44 19.30 9.57 1.11
N GLY A 45 18.84 10.45 1.97
CA GLY A 45 18.92 11.89 1.81
C GLY A 45 17.60 12.62 1.95
N ALA A 46 17.63 13.93 1.81
CA ALA A 46 16.45 14.78 1.91
C ALA A 46 15.39 14.41 0.86
N GLY A 47 14.14 14.34 1.29
CA GLY A 47 13.00 14.01 0.42
C GLY A 47 12.74 12.50 0.24
N TRP A 48 13.62 11.62 0.73
CA TRP A 48 13.39 10.20 0.77
C TRP A 48 12.55 9.81 1.98
N GLY A 49 11.60 8.91 1.78
CA GLY A 49 10.72 8.40 2.83
C GLY A 49 10.21 7.00 2.51
N LEU A 50 9.58 6.39 3.49
CA LEU A 50 8.72 5.25 3.26
C LEU A 50 7.49 5.74 2.49
N ILE A 51 6.82 4.85 1.74
CA ILE A 51 5.52 5.19 1.15
C ILE A 51 4.57 5.64 2.26
N ASP A 52 3.84 6.71 2.04
CA ASP A 52 2.88 7.21 3.01
C ASP A 52 1.44 7.04 2.52
N ILE A 53 0.51 7.22 3.45
CA ILE A 53 -0.91 7.00 3.18
C ILE A 53 -1.44 7.91 2.07
N ALA A 54 -0.90 9.12 1.91
CA ALA A 54 -1.34 10.03 0.84
C ALA A 54 -0.94 9.50 -0.53
N ALA A 55 0.30 9.03 -0.69
CA ALA A 55 0.79 8.42 -1.92
C ALA A 55 0.06 7.10 -2.23
N LEU A 56 -0.15 6.25 -1.22
CA LEU A 56 -0.88 4.99 -1.39
C LEU A 56 -2.33 5.24 -1.80
N SER A 57 -3.04 6.15 -1.13
CA SER A 57 -4.41 6.51 -1.48
C SER A 57 -4.53 7.09 -2.90
N ALA A 58 -3.56 7.90 -3.32
CA ALA A 58 -3.53 8.41 -4.68
C ALA A 58 -3.38 7.28 -5.72
N ILE A 59 -2.50 6.29 -5.46
CA ILE A 59 -2.34 5.10 -6.30
C ILE A 59 -3.65 4.32 -6.38
N GLN A 60 -4.27 4.03 -5.25
CA GLN A 60 -5.53 3.30 -5.18
C GLN A 60 -6.65 4.00 -5.95
N MET A 61 -6.83 5.30 -5.74
CA MET A 61 -7.84 6.09 -6.48
C MET A 61 -7.58 6.11 -7.99
N LEU A 62 -6.32 6.23 -8.42
CA LEU A 62 -5.96 6.19 -9.84
C LEU A 62 -6.27 4.82 -10.47
N MET A 63 -6.03 3.72 -9.74
CA MET A 63 -6.40 2.37 -10.19
C MET A 63 -7.91 2.22 -10.33
N LEU A 64 -8.71 2.70 -9.38
CA LEU A 64 -10.17 2.70 -9.47
C LEU A 64 -10.68 3.45 -10.70
N VAL A 65 -10.07 4.59 -11.01
CA VAL A 65 -10.41 5.36 -12.21
C VAL A 65 -10.00 4.63 -13.49
N GLU A 66 -8.80 4.04 -13.53
CA GLU A 66 -8.29 3.36 -14.72
C GLU A 66 -9.07 2.09 -15.05
N PHE A 67 -9.35 1.27 -14.05
CA PHE A 67 -10.04 -0.02 -14.25
C PHE A 67 -11.55 0.07 -14.15
N ALA A 68 -12.10 1.19 -13.67
CA ALA A 68 -13.54 1.40 -13.44
C ALA A 68 -14.19 0.27 -12.60
N THR A 69 -13.45 -0.29 -11.67
CA THR A 69 -13.89 -1.38 -10.79
C THR A 69 -13.20 -1.31 -9.45
N ASN A 70 -13.90 -1.75 -8.40
CA ASN A 70 -13.30 -1.99 -7.08
C ASN A 70 -12.53 -3.32 -7.04
N ASN A 71 -12.76 -4.22 -7.99
CA ASN A 71 -12.06 -5.50 -8.11
C ASN A 71 -10.84 -5.37 -9.03
N VAL A 72 -9.81 -4.66 -8.57
CA VAL A 72 -8.58 -4.49 -9.35
C VAL A 72 -7.77 -5.79 -9.49
N GLN A 73 -7.94 -6.74 -8.58
CA GLN A 73 -7.29 -8.05 -8.67
C GLN A 73 -7.80 -8.86 -9.87
N SER A 74 -9.08 -8.77 -10.24
CA SER A 74 -9.55 -9.41 -11.47
C SER A 74 -9.05 -8.72 -12.74
N ALA A 75 -8.68 -7.45 -12.66
CA ALA A 75 -8.13 -6.71 -13.80
C ALA A 75 -6.66 -7.07 -14.09
N ILE A 76 -5.82 -7.17 -13.06
CA ILE A 76 -4.37 -7.38 -13.23
C ILE A 76 -3.78 -8.58 -12.48
N GLY A 77 -4.58 -9.30 -11.70
CA GLY A 77 -4.17 -10.50 -10.98
C GLY A 77 -4.20 -10.34 -9.46
N ARG A 78 -4.22 -11.47 -8.77
CA ARG A 78 -4.31 -11.56 -7.31
C ARG A 78 -3.00 -11.27 -6.58
N GLY A 79 -1.90 -11.12 -7.30
CA GLY A 79 -0.58 -11.01 -6.70
C GLY A 79 -0.09 -12.35 -6.14
N TYR A 80 1.09 -12.35 -5.52
CA TYR A 80 1.66 -13.54 -4.89
C TYR A 80 1.06 -13.73 -3.49
N CYS A 81 -0.10 -14.36 -3.41
CA CYS A 81 -0.87 -14.53 -2.19
C CYS A 81 -1.17 -16.01 -1.83
N ASP A 82 -1.06 -16.94 -2.77
CA ASP A 82 -1.34 -18.37 -2.56
C ASP A 82 -0.10 -19.18 -2.15
N SER A 83 0.93 -18.53 -1.65
CA SER A 83 2.14 -19.15 -1.13
C SER A 83 2.69 -18.33 0.03
N ASN A 84 3.00 -19.01 1.10
CA ASN A 84 3.54 -18.41 2.33
C ASN A 84 4.94 -18.97 2.68
N SER A 85 5.58 -19.67 1.78
CA SER A 85 6.85 -20.36 2.05
C SER A 85 8.08 -19.45 2.03
N ALA A 86 8.09 -18.45 1.14
CA ALA A 86 9.16 -17.46 1.03
C ALA A 86 8.69 -16.28 0.16
N ALA A 87 9.26 -15.10 0.39
CA ALA A 87 9.06 -13.96 -0.48
C ALA A 87 9.64 -14.22 -1.89
N LEU A 88 8.91 -13.81 -2.93
CA LEU A 88 9.45 -13.77 -4.29
C LEU A 88 10.51 -12.68 -4.43
N ASN A 89 11.52 -12.96 -5.24
CA ASN A 89 12.40 -11.91 -5.73
C ASN A 89 11.61 -10.94 -6.62
N VAL A 90 11.76 -9.65 -6.37
CA VAL A 90 11.13 -8.61 -7.18
C VAL A 90 11.73 -8.53 -8.59
N GLY A 91 10.97 -7.98 -9.54
CA GLY A 91 11.36 -7.87 -10.96
C GLY A 91 10.79 -8.97 -11.83
N SER A 92 9.94 -9.85 -11.29
CA SER A 92 9.24 -10.88 -12.06
C SER A 92 8.30 -10.30 -13.13
N CYS A 93 7.84 -9.07 -12.94
CA CYS A 93 6.92 -8.38 -13.82
C CYS A 93 7.61 -7.50 -14.90
N ASN A 94 8.93 -7.47 -14.99
CA ASN A 94 9.67 -6.60 -15.92
C ASN A 94 9.33 -6.85 -17.40
N SER A 95 8.86 -8.04 -17.76
CA SER A 95 8.47 -8.41 -19.12
C SER A 95 6.97 -8.22 -19.41
N VAL A 96 6.19 -7.77 -18.43
CA VAL A 96 4.75 -7.54 -18.61
C VAL A 96 4.53 -6.37 -19.57
N PRO A 97 3.72 -6.53 -20.64
CA PRO A 97 3.45 -5.46 -21.57
C PRO A 97 2.89 -4.21 -20.88
N ASN A 98 3.39 -3.05 -21.27
CA ASN A 98 3.02 -1.76 -20.69
C ASN A 98 3.21 -1.66 -19.16
N LEU A 99 3.96 -2.59 -18.58
CA LEU A 99 4.17 -2.71 -17.13
C LEU A 99 2.87 -2.59 -16.32
N THR A 100 1.79 -3.23 -16.82
CA THR A 100 0.49 -3.29 -16.15
C THR A 100 -0.14 -4.65 -16.38
N GLY A 101 -0.35 -5.42 -15.31
CA GLY A 101 -0.84 -6.78 -15.36
C GLY A 101 -0.02 -7.73 -14.49
N ARG A 102 0.12 -8.97 -14.94
CA ARG A 102 0.96 -9.99 -14.30
C ARG A 102 1.73 -10.82 -15.33
N PRO A 103 2.85 -11.43 -14.95
CA PRO A 103 3.55 -12.38 -15.83
C PRO A 103 2.70 -13.63 -16.07
N SER A 104 3.09 -14.44 -17.07
CA SER A 104 2.50 -15.75 -17.27
C SER A 104 2.72 -16.66 -16.06
N GLY A 105 1.72 -17.43 -15.71
CA GLY A 105 1.75 -18.32 -14.55
C GLY A 105 0.39 -18.41 -13.86
N THR A 106 0.33 -19.19 -12.79
CA THR A 106 -0.90 -19.34 -12.00
C THR A 106 -1.17 -18.07 -11.22
N ASP A 107 -2.36 -17.53 -11.33
CA ASP A 107 -2.81 -16.39 -10.54
C ASP A 107 -2.75 -16.71 -9.04
N GLY A 108 -2.31 -15.78 -8.22
CA GLY A 108 -1.98 -16.01 -6.82
C GLY A 108 -0.57 -16.58 -6.57
N LYS A 109 0.13 -17.02 -7.62
CA LYS A 109 1.50 -17.54 -7.58
C LYS A 109 2.52 -16.63 -8.29
N THR A 110 2.08 -15.53 -8.84
CA THR A 110 2.91 -14.52 -9.51
C THR A 110 2.62 -13.15 -8.90
N ASP A 111 3.60 -12.28 -8.94
CA ASP A 111 3.40 -10.88 -8.54
C ASP A 111 2.58 -10.12 -9.59
N VAL A 112 2.21 -8.89 -9.30
CA VAL A 112 1.50 -7.97 -10.19
C VAL A 112 2.28 -6.69 -10.35
N VAL A 113 2.04 -5.98 -11.44
CA VAL A 113 2.61 -4.65 -11.69
C VAL A 113 1.53 -3.73 -12.22
N TRP A 114 1.54 -2.49 -11.76
CA TRP A 114 0.69 -1.44 -12.28
C TRP A 114 1.54 -0.20 -12.57
N ARG A 115 1.56 0.22 -13.84
CA ARG A 115 2.32 1.38 -14.33
C ARG A 115 3.77 1.39 -13.86
N GLY A 116 4.40 0.18 -13.80
CA GLY A 116 5.80 0.01 -13.39
C GLY A 116 6.02 -0.11 -11.88
N ILE A 117 4.99 -0.09 -11.06
CA ILE A 117 5.07 -0.37 -9.62
C ILE A 117 4.71 -1.83 -9.41
N GLU A 118 5.69 -2.66 -9.05
CA GLU A 118 5.51 -4.10 -8.81
C GLU A 118 5.12 -4.37 -7.37
N GLY A 119 4.18 -5.30 -7.18
CA GLY A 119 3.84 -5.82 -5.86
C GLY A 119 3.06 -4.83 -5.00
N LEU A 120 2.08 -4.11 -5.56
CA LEU A 120 1.20 -3.23 -4.78
C LEU A 120 0.37 -3.99 -3.75
N TRP A 121 0.21 -5.30 -3.93
CA TRP A 121 -0.34 -6.26 -2.97
C TRP A 121 0.30 -7.63 -3.19
N GLY A 122 0.16 -8.51 -2.20
CA GLY A 122 0.82 -9.83 -2.19
C GLY A 122 2.30 -9.76 -1.86
N ASN A 123 2.96 -10.89 -1.92
CA ASN A 123 4.37 -11.13 -1.64
C ASN A 123 4.75 -10.95 -0.17
N VAL A 124 4.83 -9.73 0.34
CA VAL A 124 5.14 -9.43 1.74
C VAL A 124 4.29 -8.28 2.27
N TRP A 125 4.09 -8.25 3.57
CA TRP A 125 3.44 -7.14 4.26
C TRP A 125 4.18 -5.83 4.04
N GLU A 126 3.43 -4.74 3.90
CA GLU A 126 3.98 -3.40 3.69
C GLU A 126 3.67 -2.47 4.84
N TRP A 127 4.69 -1.76 5.28
CA TRP A 127 4.52 -0.66 6.21
C TRP A 127 4.23 0.63 5.45
N VAL A 128 3.20 1.35 5.90
CA VAL A 128 2.81 2.65 5.36
C VAL A 128 2.99 3.72 6.43
N ASP A 129 3.66 4.80 6.08
CA ASP A 129 3.82 5.95 6.96
C ASP A 129 2.64 6.93 6.90
N GLY A 130 2.58 7.84 7.87
CA GLY A 130 1.55 8.88 7.93
C GLY A 130 0.20 8.40 8.42
N VAL A 131 0.02 7.12 8.75
CA VAL A 131 -1.21 6.58 9.33
C VAL A 131 -0.91 5.72 10.54
N ASN A 132 -1.71 5.87 11.59
CA ASN A 132 -1.74 5.03 12.78
C ASN A 132 -3.16 4.55 13.05
N TRP A 133 -3.29 3.38 13.63
CA TRP A 133 -4.54 2.76 14.02
C TRP A 133 -4.62 2.61 15.53
N ASN A 134 -5.73 3.02 16.12
CA ASN A 134 -5.98 2.82 17.54
C ASN A 134 -7.46 2.61 17.83
N GLY A 135 -7.82 1.43 18.32
CA GLY A 135 -9.16 1.15 18.85
C GLY A 135 -10.33 1.38 17.88
N GLY A 136 -10.13 1.14 16.58
CA GLY A 136 -11.14 1.38 15.55
C GLY A 136 -11.05 2.75 14.89
N ALA A 137 -10.13 3.61 15.31
CA ALA A 137 -9.93 4.93 14.73
C ALA A 137 -8.63 5.01 13.94
N TYR A 138 -8.68 5.68 12.79
CA TYR A 138 -7.50 6.07 12.04
C TYR A 138 -7.02 7.45 12.46
N TYR A 139 -5.72 7.59 12.56
CA TYR A 139 -5.03 8.84 12.82
C TYR A 139 -4.05 9.12 11.69
N VAL A 140 -4.14 10.27 11.05
CA VAL A 140 -3.34 10.63 9.88
C VAL A 140 -2.48 11.87 10.17
N CYS A 141 -1.24 11.82 9.71
CA CYS A 141 -0.30 12.94 9.76
C CYS A 141 0.13 13.30 8.34
N ASN A 142 0.00 14.56 7.95
CA ASN A 142 0.37 15.06 6.63
C ASN A 142 1.78 15.67 6.58
N ASP A 143 2.52 15.63 7.70
CA ASP A 143 3.87 16.17 7.80
C ASP A 143 4.90 15.04 7.93
N PRO A 144 5.67 14.71 6.87
CA PRO A 144 6.65 13.61 6.91
C PRO A 144 7.74 13.78 7.97
N SER A 145 7.98 14.99 8.45
CA SER A 145 8.96 15.23 9.53
C SER A 145 8.47 14.74 10.89
N LYS A 146 7.17 14.52 11.04
CA LYS A 146 6.49 14.13 12.28
C LYS A 146 6.00 12.69 12.28
N TYR A 147 6.27 11.91 11.22
CA TYR A 147 5.87 10.52 11.18
C TYR A 147 6.49 9.72 12.31
N ALA A 148 5.64 9.04 13.06
CA ALA A 148 6.00 8.24 14.22
C ALA A 148 5.07 7.04 14.35
N ASP A 149 5.49 6.02 15.10
CA ASP A 149 4.73 4.82 15.37
C ASP A 149 3.92 4.97 16.67
N ASP A 150 2.78 4.30 16.72
CA ASP A 150 1.97 4.08 17.93
C ASP A 150 1.67 5.36 18.73
N THR A 151 1.40 6.48 18.06
CA THR A 151 1.09 7.76 18.68
C THR A 151 -0.02 8.50 17.95
N ALA A 152 -0.79 9.32 18.69
CA ALA A 152 -1.70 10.31 18.14
C ALA A 152 -1.07 11.73 18.11
N THR A 153 0.13 11.91 18.65
CA THR A 153 0.80 13.21 18.68
C THR A 153 1.15 13.65 17.27
N ASN A 154 0.70 14.85 16.88
CA ASN A 154 0.79 15.41 15.52
C ASN A 154 -0.05 14.66 14.45
N TYR A 155 -0.93 13.77 14.86
CA TYR A 155 -1.86 13.07 13.99
C TYR A 155 -3.28 13.60 14.24
N THR A 156 -4.09 13.66 13.19
CA THR A 156 -5.51 14.02 13.26
C THR A 156 -6.34 12.76 13.09
N GLN A 157 -7.28 12.55 14.00
CA GLN A 157 -8.25 11.47 13.86
C GLN A 157 -9.16 11.74 12.68
N LEU A 158 -9.41 10.73 11.85
CA LEU A 158 -10.35 10.83 10.74
C LEU A 158 -11.82 10.83 11.24
N SER A 159 -12.70 11.35 10.41
CA SER A 159 -14.13 11.49 10.73
C SER A 159 -14.90 10.17 10.70
N PHE A 160 -14.31 9.11 10.14
CA PHE A 160 -14.89 7.77 10.09
C PHE A 160 -14.05 6.77 10.87
N THR A 161 -14.69 5.69 11.28
CA THR A 161 -14.03 4.57 11.95
C THR A 161 -13.70 3.49 10.92
N GLY A 162 -12.65 2.73 11.19
CA GLY A 162 -12.32 1.54 10.41
C GLY A 162 -13.03 0.31 10.96
N ALA A 163 -12.98 -0.78 10.20
CA ALA A 163 -13.50 -2.05 10.65
C ALA A 163 -12.72 -2.57 11.86
N THR A 164 -13.43 -3.09 12.84
CA THR A 164 -12.83 -3.60 14.08
C THR A 164 -12.46 -5.08 14.03
N SER A 165 -12.88 -5.78 12.97
CA SER A 165 -12.57 -7.20 12.77
C SER A 165 -12.04 -7.40 11.35
N TRP A 166 -10.75 -7.65 11.26
CA TRP A 166 -10.02 -7.79 9.99
C TRP A 166 -9.69 -9.23 9.65
N SER A 167 -9.94 -10.17 10.54
CA SER A 167 -9.59 -11.57 10.35
C SER A 167 -10.45 -12.22 9.28
N SER A 168 -9.86 -12.59 8.16
CA SER A 168 -10.50 -13.33 7.06
C SER A 168 -11.71 -12.62 6.46
N SER A 169 -11.69 -11.31 6.40
CA SER A 169 -12.79 -10.49 5.88
C SER A 169 -12.35 -9.70 4.65
N TYR A 170 -13.29 -9.41 3.75
CA TYR A 170 -13.08 -8.51 2.62
C TYR A 170 -13.41 -7.08 3.03
N ILE A 171 -12.75 -6.11 2.41
CA ILE A 171 -13.12 -4.70 2.54
C ILE A 171 -14.48 -4.52 1.87
N THR A 172 -15.48 -4.08 2.64
CA THR A 172 -16.85 -3.89 2.17
C THR A 172 -17.24 -2.44 1.99
N ALA A 173 -16.46 -1.51 2.52
CA ALA A 173 -16.59 -0.09 2.29
C ALA A 173 -15.28 0.65 2.49
N GLU A 174 -15.08 1.70 1.70
CA GLU A 174 -14.00 2.66 1.83
C GLU A 174 -14.52 3.95 2.46
N GLY A 175 -13.73 4.53 3.36
CA GLY A 175 -13.96 5.83 3.94
C GLY A 175 -13.09 6.88 3.28
N LEU A 176 -13.71 8.02 2.98
CA LEU A 176 -13.01 9.25 2.58
C LEU A 176 -13.26 10.30 3.67
N ASP A 177 -12.22 10.95 4.10
CA ASP A 177 -12.34 12.04 5.07
C ASP A 177 -12.72 13.36 4.38
N THR A 178 -12.82 14.41 5.17
CA THR A 178 -13.14 15.76 4.72
C THR A 178 -12.00 16.71 5.05
N GLY A 179 -12.08 17.94 4.52
CA GLY A 179 -11.10 18.98 4.81
C GLY A 179 -9.66 18.60 4.41
N ASN A 180 -8.74 18.76 5.34
CA ASN A 180 -7.30 18.58 5.06
C ASN A 180 -6.89 17.11 4.76
N ASN A 181 -7.74 16.16 5.07
CA ASN A 181 -7.48 14.72 4.84
C ASN A 181 -8.36 14.11 3.74
N ALA A 182 -9.06 14.93 2.93
CA ALA A 182 -9.95 14.48 1.86
C ALA A 182 -9.22 13.65 0.77
N HIS A 183 -7.92 13.64 0.77
CA HIS A 183 -7.07 12.85 -0.12
C HIS A 183 -6.75 11.44 0.41
N VAL A 184 -7.21 11.09 1.61
CA VAL A 184 -6.96 9.80 2.24
C VAL A 184 -8.16 8.89 2.04
N MET A 185 -7.92 7.70 1.49
CA MET A 185 -8.89 6.63 1.34
C MET A 185 -8.42 5.43 2.16
N LEU A 186 -9.28 4.96 3.07
CA LEU A 186 -8.97 3.84 3.97
C LEU A 186 -10.22 2.98 4.19
N PRO A 187 -10.04 1.67 4.40
CA PRO A 187 -11.15 0.78 4.67
C PRO A 187 -11.99 1.21 5.88
N SER A 188 -13.27 1.40 5.70
CA SER A 188 -14.21 1.79 6.76
C SER A 188 -15.09 0.64 7.26
N ALA A 189 -15.22 -0.42 6.48
CA ALA A 189 -15.91 -1.64 6.88
C ALA A 189 -15.26 -2.87 6.27
N ALA A 190 -15.36 -3.99 6.98
CA ALA A 190 -15.00 -5.31 6.50
C ALA A 190 -16.11 -6.31 6.84
N GLY A 191 -16.27 -7.36 6.02
CA GLY A 191 -17.32 -8.35 6.22
C GLY A 191 -17.25 -9.49 5.23
N SER A 192 -18.34 -10.24 5.12
CA SER A 192 -18.50 -11.39 4.24
C SER A 192 -18.76 -11.01 2.77
N GLY A 193 -18.07 -10.01 2.26
CA GLY A 193 -18.10 -9.69 0.84
C GLY A 193 -17.46 -10.79 0.00
N SER A 194 -17.46 -10.62 -1.31
CA SER A 194 -16.76 -11.49 -2.23
C SER A 194 -15.81 -10.67 -3.09
N GLU A 195 -14.84 -11.33 -3.68
CA GLU A 195 -13.90 -10.73 -4.64
C GLU A 195 -14.56 -10.01 -5.82
N SER A 196 -15.84 -10.25 -6.05
CA SER A 196 -16.62 -9.59 -7.11
C SER A 196 -17.41 -8.37 -6.64
N THR A 197 -17.48 -8.10 -5.34
CA THR A 197 -18.35 -7.07 -4.78
C THR A 197 -17.61 -5.85 -4.24
N PHE A 198 -16.33 -5.98 -3.87
CA PHE A 198 -15.58 -4.91 -3.19
C PHE A 198 -14.11 -4.89 -3.59
N GLN A 199 -13.32 -4.00 -3.02
CA GLN A 199 -11.87 -4.09 -3.12
C GLN A 199 -11.40 -5.43 -2.57
N CYS A 200 -10.65 -6.16 -3.38
CA CYS A 200 -10.34 -7.56 -3.16
C CYS A 200 -9.23 -7.80 -2.17
N ASP A 201 -8.77 -6.78 -1.48
CA ASP A 201 -7.68 -6.95 -0.55
C ASP A 201 -8.22 -7.46 0.77
N ALA A 202 -7.88 -8.71 1.10
CA ALA A 202 -8.09 -9.20 2.43
C ALA A 202 -7.23 -8.37 3.37
N CYS A 203 -7.85 -7.68 4.30
CA CYS A 203 -7.15 -7.08 5.41
C CYS A 203 -6.93 -8.15 6.49
N TRP A 204 -5.70 -8.26 6.96
CA TRP A 204 -5.27 -9.17 8.02
C TRP A 204 -4.99 -8.40 9.30
#